data_a27c6403d88f11833efefaf33979c630
#
_entry.id   a27c6403d88f11833efefaf33979c630
#
_cell.length_a   1.000
_cell.length_b   1.000
_cell.length_c   1.000
_cell.angle_alpha   90.00
_cell.angle_beta   90.00
_cell.angle_gamma   90.00
#
_symmetry.space_group_name_H-M   'P 1'
#
loop_
_entity.id
_entity.type
_entity.pdbx_description
1 polymer ?
#
loop_
_entity_poly.entity_id
_entity_poly.type
_entity_poly.pdbx_seq_one_letter_code
_entity_poly.pdbx_strand_id
1 'polypeptide(L)'
;STTVSVIATLFFFLNGGFGFAYFFESAKEDPSNFTKFFTEYYQTPTNYNEHNIRWSNVICDMIIPQRTTMAGWCVILFELEMLVNAVKNKKTSYFIILGVVAGCMPMIHTHSLLALGIISAGMFFLYLYDEKDKKSYIMRWIYFGGITLVLAMPQLFFWTFSQTSGNSSFLRYSFNWVNEADPYLWFYIKNWGIPFLFIIPAFFNTSKDNKKLVLSCGLLFLIAELILFQPNDYDNNKLFYIAYMIAVIIVSEYLVLIYNKLKGINLRGFLAALVIISATLSGVMTIIREYHSGAMYQTYSAADIEVSEYIKDNTDANDVFMTSTNHINPVVSLAGRTIYVGSSLYVHFHGFGEEYTKRSEELKTAYEGSSQQLKSFADENNISYIYVGNNEKQDFNINYNSLSQFEKIYDENSIQIYKVK
;
A
#
# COMPACT_ATOMS: atom_id res chain seq x y z
N SER A 1 -7.35 -5.42 -28.34
CA SER A 1 -7.34 -4.24 -29.25
C SER A 1 -6.86 -3.01 -28.50
N THR A 2 -6.27 -2.04 -29.19
CA THR A 2 -5.81 -0.78 -28.60
C THR A 2 -6.89 -0.08 -27.78
N THR A 3 -8.13 -0.05 -28.29
CA THR A 3 -9.27 0.54 -27.55
C THR A 3 -9.51 -0.14 -26.20
N VAL A 4 -9.47 -1.47 -26.16
CA VAL A 4 -9.61 -2.23 -24.90
C VAL A 4 -8.49 -1.87 -23.93
N SER A 5 -7.25 -1.83 -24.41
CA SER A 5 -6.10 -1.48 -23.56
C SER A 5 -6.23 -0.06 -22.98
N VAL A 6 -6.63 0.92 -23.77
CA VAL A 6 -6.83 2.30 -23.32
C VAL A 6 -7.93 2.36 -22.24
N ILE A 7 -9.09 1.74 -22.48
CA ILE A 7 -10.20 1.76 -21.52
C ILE A 7 -9.80 1.04 -20.23
N ALA A 8 -9.14 -0.12 -20.31
CA ALA A 8 -8.68 -0.85 -19.12
C ALA A 8 -7.67 -0.03 -18.30
N THR A 9 -6.75 0.65 -18.98
CA THR A 9 -5.78 1.56 -18.32
C THR A 9 -6.49 2.72 -17.65
N LEU A 10 -7.46 3.36 -18.29
CA LEU A 10 -8.25 4.44 -17.70
C LEU A 10 -9.02 3.94 -16.47
N PHE A 11 -9.68 2.80 -16.55
CA PHE A 11 -10.44 2.23 -15.43
C PHE A 11 -9.55 1.80 -14.26
N PHE A 12 -8.32 1.41 -14.53
CA PHE A 12 -7.38 1.07 -13.47
C PHE A 12 -6.81 2.32 -12.78
N PHE A 13 -6.26 3.26 -13.54
CA PHE A 13 -5.59 4.42 -12.97
C PHE A 13 -6.53 5.53 -12.49
N LEU A 14 -7.70 5.67 -13.11
CA LEU A 14 -8.72 6.64 -12.72
C LEU A 14 -9.88 5.97 -11.96
N ASN A 15 -9.58 4.87 -11.26
CA ASN A 15 -10.56 4.16 -10.43
C ASN A 15 -11.12 5.04 -9.30
N GLY A 16 -12.25 4.62 -8.72
CA GLY A 16 -12.79 5.29 -7.54
C GLY A 16 -14.30 5.12 -7.34
N GLY A 17 -14.92 4.24 -8.11
CA GLY A 17 -16.33 3.92 -7.95
C GLY A 17 -17.27 5.13 -8.05
N PHE A 18 -18.29 5.14 -7.21
CA PHE A 18 -19.31 6.17 -7.19
C PHE A 18 -19.13 7.22 -6.09
N GLY A 19 -17.94 7.36 -5.52
CA GLY A 19 -17.66 8.35 -4.47
C GLY A 19 -17.94 9.79 -4.87
N PHE A 20 -17.83 10.12 -6.16
CA PHE A 20 -18.22 11.45 -6.68
C PHE A 20 -19.67 11.82 -6.34
N ALA A 21 -20.59 10.85 -6.26
CA ALA A 21 -21.98 11.13 -5.94
C ALA A 21 -22.13 11.68 -4.52
N TYR A 22 -21.43 11.11 -3.55
CA TYR A 22 -21.41 11.59 -2.16
C TYR A 22 -20.75 12.95 -2.02
N PHE A 23 -19.70 13.20 -2.82
CA PHE A 23 -19.09 14.52 -2.88
C PHE A 23 -20.09 15.59 -3.38
N PHE A 24 -20.82 15.34 -4.44
CA PHE A 24 -21.83 16.28 -4.93
C PHE A 24 -23.01 16.43 -3.99
N GLU A 25 -23.37 15.39 -3.25
CA GLU A 25 -24.40 15.47 -2.20
C GLU A 25 -23.96 16.42 -1.07
N SER A 26 -22.73 16.27 -0.57
CA SER A 26 -22.15 17.18 0.42
C SER A 26 -22.05 18.63 -0.08
N ALA A 27 -21.68 18.83 -1.35
CA ALA A 27 -21.63 20.16 -1.95
C ALA A 27 -23.02 20.78 -2.16
N LYS A 28 -24.07 19.96 -2.29
CA LYS A 28 -25.45 20.42 -2.35
C LYS A 28 -25.96 20.87 -0.99
N GLU A 29 -25.57 20.20 0.09
CA GLU A 29 -25.92 20.57 1.47
C GLU A 29 -25.20 21.86 1.90
N ASP A 30 -23.91 21.96 1.61
CA ASP A 30 -23.11 23.19 1.82
C ASP A 30 -22.25 23.47 0.56
N PRO A 31 -22.65 24.48 -0.25
CA PRO A 31 -21.89 24.85 -1.46
C PRO A 31 -20.45 25.24 -1.20
N SER A 32 -20.07 25.64 0.02
CA SER A 32 -18.69 25.94 0.37
C SER A 32 -17.79 24.70 0.31
N ASN A 33 -18.35 23.49 0.47
CA ASN A 33 -17.62 22.24 0.37
C ASN A 33 -17.00 22.01 -1.00
N PHE A 34 -17.63 22.58 -2.06
CA PHE A 34 -17.04 22.53 -3.40
C PHE A 34 -15.71 23.26 -3.48
N THR A 35 -15.60 24.43 -2.85
CA THR A 35 -14.34 25.20 -2.81
C THR A 35 -13.33 24.60 -1.84
N LYS A 36 -13.79 24.21 -0.64
CA LYS A 36 -12.96 23.57 0.39
C LYS A 36 -12.28 22.29 -0.12
N PHE A 37 -12.94 21.56 -1.00
CA PHE A 37 -12.37 20.38 -1.64
C PHE A 37 -11.00 20.64 -2.30
N PHE A 38 -10.79 21.82 -2.87
CA PHE A 38 -9.54 22.17 -3.54
C PHE A 38 -8.54 22.91 -2.64
N THR A 39 -8.98 23.47 -1.52
CA THR A 39 -8.17 24.39 -0.70
C THR A 39 -7.81 23.85 0.68
N GLU A 40 -8.54 22.87 1.17
CA GLU A 40 -8.33 22.30 2.50
C GLU A 40 -7.92 20.83 2.40
N TYR A 41 -7.19 20.33 3.44
CA TYR A 41 -6.95 18.89 3.58
C TYR A 41 -8.28 18.20 3.88
N TYR A 42 -8.72 17.37 2.95
CA TYR A 42 -10.07 16.83 2.93
C TYR A 42 -10.10 15.39 2.42
N GLN A 43 -11.10 14.62 2.82
CA GLN A 43 -11.36 13.30 2.27
C GLN A 43 -11.66 13.41 0.77
N THR A 44 -11.14 12.44 -0.01
CA THR A 44 -11.30 12.45 -1.47
C THR A 44 -12.49 11.58 -1.91
N PRO A 45 -13.03 11.77 -3.13
CA PRO A 45 -14.08 10.91 -3.66
C PRO A 45 -13.68 9.42 -3.79
N THR A 46 -12.41 9.08 -3.65
CA THR A 46 -11.92 7.71 -3.67
C THR A 46 -11.59 7.17 -2.28
N ASN A 47 -11.56 8.04 -1.28
CA ASN A 47 -11.32 7.69 0.13
C ASN A 47 -12.14 8.60 1.04
N TYR A 48 -13.40 8.25 1.23
CA TYR A 48 -14.38 9.01 2.00
C TYR A 48 -14.99 8.12 3.08
N ASN A 49 -14.33 8.05 4.24
CA ASN A 49 -14.61 7.08 5.29
C ASN A 49 -16.04 7.20 5.84
N GLU A 50 -16.56 8.41 6.02
CA GLU A 50 -17.93 8.65 6.52
C GLU A 50 -19.00 8.00 5.65
N HIS A 51 -18.73 7.83 4.37
CA HIS A 51 -19.60 7.17 3.42
C HIS A 51 -19.13 5.77 3.05
N ASN A 52 -18.16 5.23 3.80
CA ASN A 52 -17.59 3.88 3.57
C ASN A 52 -17.05 3.71 2.12
N ILE A 53 -16.49 4.78 1.55
CA ILE A 53 -15.73 4.76 0.31
C ILE A 53 -14.27 4.50 0.67
N ARG A 54 -13.80 3.30 0.31
CA ARG A 54 -12.52 2.76 0.76
C ARG A 54 -11.62 2.31 -0.40
N TRP A 55 -12.01 2.63 -1.65
CA TRP A 55 -11.27 2.24 -2.86
C TRP A 55 -10.42 3.40 -3.36
N SER A 56 -9.28 3.60 -2.70
CA SER A 56 -8.37 4.73 -2.93
C SER A 56 -7.88 4.80 -4.38
N ASN A 57 -7.49 5.99 -4.82
CA ASN A 57 -6.96 6.17 -6.16
C ASN A 57 -5.59 5.48 -6.32
N VAL A 58 -5.44 4.71 -7.39
CA VAL A 58 -4.21 3.95 -7.69
C VAL A 58 -2.98 4.88 -7.80
N ILE A 59 -3.12 6.04 -8.43
CA ILE A 59 -1.99 6.96 -8.63
C ILE A 59 -1.62 7.64 -7.32
N CYS A 60 -2.58 8.32 -6.68
CA CYS A 60 -2.32 9.18 -5.54
C CYS A 60 -2.00 8.40 -4.26
N ASP A 61 -2.73 7.30 -4.02
CA ASP A 61 -2.70 6.61 -2.74
C ASP A 61 -1.81 5.34 -2.77
N MET A 62 -1.55 4.78 -3.96
CA MET A 62 -0.81 3.51 -4.08
C MET A 62 0.54 3.69 -4.76
N ILE A 63 0.60 4.24 -5.98
CA ILE A 63 1.83 4.26 -6.77
C ILE A 63 2.81 5.31 -6.25
N ILE A 64 2.34 6.54 -6.00
CA ILE A 64 3.22 7.64 -5.57
C ILE A 64 3.81 7.35 -4.17
N PRO A 65 3.02 7.01 -3.14
CA PRO A 65 3.57 6.76 -1.81
C PRO A 65 4.21 5.38 -1.66
N GLN A 66 3.82 4.39 -2.46
CA GLN A 66 4.25 2.99 -2.30
C GLN A 66 4.98 2.46 -3.54
N ARG A 67 6.21 2.90 -3.76
CA ARG A 67 7.03 2.55 -4.94
C ARG A 67 7.26 1.03 -5.10
N THR A 68 7.37 0.31 -4.00
CA THR A 68 7.53 -1.14 -3.99
C THR A 68 6.28 -1.85 -4.50
N THR A 69 5.09 -1.33 -4.19
CA THR A 69 3.81 -1.82 -4.73
C THR A 69 3.76 -1.66 -6.25
N MET A 70 4.16 -0.50 -6.76
CA MET A 70 4.25 -0.26 -8.21
C MET A 70 5.19 -1.27 -8.89
N ALA A 71 6.40 -1.43 -8.35
CA ALA A 71 7.36 -2.39 -8.89
C ALA A 71 6.81 -3.82 -8.86
N GLY A 72 6.20 -4.25 -7.75
CA GLY A 72 5.59 -5.56 -7.61
C GLY A 72 4.44 -5.79 -8.60
N TRP A 73 3.62 -4.78 -8.86
CA TRP A 73 2.53 -4.87 -9.83
C TRP A 73 3.04 -4.95 -11.28
N CYS A 74 4.11 -4.24 -11.62
CA CYS A 74 4.74 -4.38 -12.93
C CYS A 74 5.27 -5.81 -13.13
N VAL A 75 5.94 -6.38 -12.13
CA VAL A 75 6.47 -7.74 -12.20
C VAL A 75 5.36 -8.77 -12.30
N ILE A 76 4.30 -8.68 -11.47
CA ILE A 76 3.21 -9.67 -11.52
C ILE A 76 2.43 -9.61 -12.83
N LEU A 77 2.23 -8.45 -13.43
CA LEU A 77 1.58 -8.35 -14.74
C LEU A 77 2.39 -9.07 -15.82
N PHE A 78 3.70 -8.85 -15.83
CA PHE A 78 4.61 -9.56 -16.72
C PHE A 78 4.56 -11.08 -16.48
N GLU A 79 4.62 -11.50 -15.22
CA GLU A 79 4.54 -12.90 -14.81
C GLU A 79 3.24 -13.56 -15.26
N LEU A 80 2.09 -12.92 -15.06
CA LEU A 80 0.78 -13.46 -15.45
C LEU A 80 0.64 -13.60 -16.97
N GLU A 81 1.09 -12.60 -17.75
CA GLU A 81 1.10 -12.69 -19.21
C GLU A 81 1.98 -13.84 -19.70
N MET A 82 3.21 -13.90 -19.18
CA MET A 82 4.16 -14.94 -19.54
C MET A 82 3.70 -16.33 -19.10
N LEU A 83 3.03 -16.44 -17.94
CA LEU A 83 2.51 -17.71 -17.44
C LEU A 83 1.38 -18.25 -18.33
N VAL A 84 0.45 -17.39 -18.77
CA VAL A 84 -0.58 -17.77 -19.75
C VAL A 84 0.08 -18.25 -21.04
N ASN A 85 1.09 -17.54 -21.53
CA ASN A 85 1.84 -17.93 -22.72
C ASN A 85 2.65 -19.22 -22.53
N ALA A 86 3.25 -19.43 -21.36
CA ALA A 86 4.00 -20.64 -21.02
C ALA A 86 3.10 -21.89 -21.01
N VAL A 87 1.89 -21.76 -20.44
CA VAL A 87 0.90 -22.85 -20.42
C VAL A 87 0.45 -23.19 -21.83
N LYS A 88 0.15 -22.18 -22.67
CA LYS A 88 -0.28 -22.38 -24.07
C LYS A 88 0.81 -23.02 -24.92
N ASN A 89 2.02 -22.52 -24.84
CA ASN A 89 3.15 -22.98 -25.66
C ASN A 89 3.82 -24.25 -25.14
N LYS A 90 3.52 -24.69 -23.91
CA LYS A 90 4.04 -25.91 -23.27
C LYS A 90 5.58 -25.97 -23.20
N LYS A 91 6.27 -24.81 -23.17
CA LYS A 91 7.73 -24.71 -23.14
C LYS A 91 8.26 -24.68 -21.72
N THR A 92 9.04 -25.68 -21.32
CA THR A 92 9.64 -25.78 -19.98
C THR A 92 10.52 -24.59 -19.64
N SER A 93 11.27 -24.04 -20.63
CA SER A 93 12.15 -22.89 -20.38
C SER A 93 11.40 -21.65 -19.86
N TYR A 94 10.16 -21.43 -20.29
CA TYR A 94 9.36 -20.32 -19.77
C TYR A 94 9.02 -20.51 -18.30
N PHE A 95 8.66 -21.72 -17.86
CA PHE A 95 8.39 -22.02 -16.46
C PHE A 95 9.65 -21.85 -15.57
N ILE A 96 10.83 -22.17 -16.10
CA ILE A 96 12.09 -21.96 -15.40
C ILE A 96 12.37 -20.46 -15.23
N ILE A 97 12.27 -19.67 -16.30
CA ILE A 97 12.50 -18.22 -16.27
C ILE A 97 11.52 -17.54 -15.30
N LEU A 98 10.24 -17.88 -15.40
CA LEU A 98 9.21 -17.35 -14.49
C LEU A 98 9.49 -17.73 -13.04
N GLY A 99 9.95 -18.96 -12.78
CA GLY A 99 10.34 -19.39 -11.45
C GLY A 99 11.50 -18.57 -10.86
N VAL A 100 12.45 -18.13 -11.71
CA VAL A 100 13.54 -17.24 -11.28
C VAL A 100 13.02 -15.85 -10.96
N VAL A 101 12.19 -15.25 -11.84
CA VAL A 101 11.64 -13.90 -11.61
C VAL A 101 10.75 -13.88 -10.37
N ALA A 102 9.82 -14.84 -10.26
CA ALA A 102 8.97 -14.99 -9.08
C ALA A 102 9.78 -15.18 -7.79
N GLY A 103 10.88 -15.95 -7.86
CA GLY A 103 11.78 -16.19 -6.73
C GLY A 103 12.52 -14.95 -6.21
N CYS A 104 12.64 -13.90 -7.04
CA CYS A 104 13.23 -12.62 -6.64
C CYS A 104 12.20 -11.62 -6.08
N MET A 105 10.91 -11.90 -6.16
CA MET A 105 9.85 -10.98 -5.74
C MET A 105 9.79 -10.64 -4.25
N PRO A 106 10.21 -11.50 -3.29
CA PRO A 106 10.15 -11.14 -1.87
C PRO A 106 10.86 -9.82 -1.54
N MET A 107 12.01 -9.56 -2.17
CA MET A 107 12.77 -8.31 -1.98
C MET A 107 12.15 -7.10 -2.68
N ILE A 108 11.19 -7.33 -3.57
CA ILE A 108 10.49 -6.25 -4.29
C ILE A 108 9.15 -5.97 -3.62
N HIS A 109 8.26 -6.99 -3.54
CA HIS A 109 6.93 -6.85 -2.99
C HIS A 109 6.30 -8.20 -2.62
N THR A 110 6.28 -8.53 -1.36
CA THR A 110 5.83 -9.83 -0.83
C THR A 110 4.35 -10.11 -1.17
N HIS A 111 3.48 -9.09 -1.17
CA HIS A 111 2.06 -9.26 -1.53
C HIS A 111 1.88 -9.69 -2.99
N SER A 112 2.69 -9.16 -3.90
CA SER A 112 2.63 -9.58 -5.31
C SER A 112 3.09 -11.03 -5.48
N LEU A 113 4.09 -11.49 -4.71
CA LEU A 113 4.46 -12.91 -4.69
C LEU A 113 3.32 -13.79 -4.16
N LEU A 114 2.68 -13.39 -3.06
CA LEU A 114 1.53 -14.09 -2.50
C LEU A 114 0.39 -14.18 -3.53
N ALA A 115 0.05 -13.05 -4.15
CA ALA A 115 -0.99 -13.01 -5.20
C ALA A 115 -0.63 -13.91 -6.39
N LEU A 116 0.62 -13.86 -6.85
CA LEU A 116 1.11 -14.73 -7.93
C LEU A 116 0.99 -16.21 -7.55
N GLY A 117 1.34 -16.59 -6.33
CA GLY A 117 1.21 -17.95 -5.81
C GLY A 117 -0.25 -18.43 -5.84
N ILE A 118 -1.19 -17.63 -5.35
CA ILE A 118 -2.62 -17.96 -5.32
C ILE A 118 -3.19 -18.07 -6.74
N ILE A 119 -2.92 -17.08 -7.60
CA ILE A 119 -3.38 -17.09 -8.99
C ILE A 119 -2.78 -18.28 -9.75
N SER A 120 -1.49 -18.55 -9.57
CA SER A 120 -0.81 -19.67 -10.18
C SER A 120 -1.39 -21.02 -9.75
N ALA A 121 -1.75 -21.19 -8.49
CA ALA A 121 -2.43 -22.39 -7.99
C ALA A 121 -3.80 -22.55 -8.69
N GLY A 122 -4.60 -21.49 -8.77
CA GLY A 122 -5.86 -21.50 -9.52
C GLY A 122 -5.68 -21.90 -10.99
N MET A 123 -4.71 -21.27 -11.67
CA MET A 123 -4.37 -21.59 -13.05
C MET A 123 -3.90 -23.05 -13.20
N PHE A 124 -3.05 -23.53 -12.29
CA PHE A 124 -2.57 -24.92 -12.31
C PHE A 124 -3.73 -25.91 -12.36
N PHE A 125 -4.71 -25.81 -11.47
CA PHE A 125 -5.82 -26.75 -11.41
C PHE A 125 -6.78 -26.59 -12.61
N LEU A 126 -7.08 -25.35 -13.03
CA LEU A 126 -7.99 -25.09 -14.13
C LEU A 126 -7.44 -25.55 -15.49
N TYR A 127 -6.13 -25.49 -15.72
CA TYR A 127 -5.52 -25.98 -16.94
C TYR A 127 -5.19 -27.47 -16.87
N LEU A 128 -4.90 -28.03 -15.68
CA LEU A 128 -4.69 -29.46 -15.50
C LEU A 128 -5.92 -30.29 -15.90
N TYR A 129 -7.11 -29.72 -15.70
CA TYR A 129 -8.37 -30.39 -16.07
C TYR A 129 -8.43 -30.67 -17.58
N ASP A 130 -7.98 -29.74 -18.41
CA ASP A 130 -7.99 -29.84 -19.87
C ASP A 130 -6.74 -30.50 -20.47
N GLU A 131 -5.68 -30.73 -19.66
CA GLU A 131 -4.39 -31.20 -20.17
C GLU A 131 -4.37 -32.71 -20.40
N LYS A 132 -3.90 -33.12 -21.58
CA LYS A 132 -3.80 -34.53 -21.98
C LYS A 132 -2.53 -35.19 -21.40
N ASP A 133 -1.38 -34.51 -21.46
CA ASP A 133 -0.11 -34.96 -20.88
C ASP A 133 0.10 -34.35 -19.51
N LYS A 134 -0.64 -34.89 -18.54
CA LYS A 134 -0.60 -34.41 -17.15
C LYS A 134 0.79 -34.50 -16.52
N LYS A 135 1.60 -35.53 -16.89
CA LYS A 135 2.94 -35.71 -16.33
C LYS A 135 3.88 -34.57 -16.72
N SER A 136 3.99 -34.29 -18.01
CA SER A 136 4.82 -33.17 -18.48
C SER A 136 4.29 -31.81 -17.99
N TYR A 137 2.98 -31.67 -17.90
CA TYR A 137 2.34 -30.46 -17.35
C TYR A 137 2.76 -30.22 -15.90
N ILE A 138 2.59 -31.23 -15.04
CA ILE A 138 2.97 -31.16 -13.61
C ILE A 138 4.47 -30.88 -13.46
N MET A 139 5.32 -31.54 -14.27
CA MET A 139 6.77 -31.29 -14.21
C MET A 139 7.13 -29.84 -14.51
N ARG A 140 6.51 -29.20 -15.50
CA ARG A 140 6.73 -27.78 -15.79
C ARG A 140 6.37 -26.89 -14.60
N TRP A 141 5.26 -27.16 -13.92
CA TRP A 141 4.87 -26.44 -12.73
C TRP A 141 5.75 -26.72 -11.51
N ILE A 142 6.33 -27.92 -11.42
CA ILE A 142 7.36 -28.23 -10.42
C ILE A 142 8.61 -27.39 -10.65
N TYR A 143 9.05 -27.22 -11.91
CA TYR A 143 10.16 -26.30 -12.20
C TYR A 143 9.84 -24.86 -11.80
N PHE A 144 8.68 -24.34 -12.16
CA PHE A 144 8.26 -22.99 -11.77
C PHE A 144 8.23 -22.84 -10.24
N GLY A 145 7.43 -23.64 -9.55
CA GLY A 145 7.24 -23.52 -8.11
C GLY A 145 8.51 -23.90 -7.31
N GLY A 146 9.25 -24.94 -7.73
CA GLY A 146 10.47 -25.36 -7.06
C GLY A 146 11.57 -24.30 -7.10
N ILE A 147 11.80 -23.70 -8.29
CA ILE A 147 12.77 -22.61 -8.43
C ILE A 147 12.33 -21.38 -7.64
N THR A 148 11.03 -21.01 -7.75
CA THR A 148 10.47 -19.92 -6.94
C THR A 148 10.74 -20.13 -5.46
N LEU A 149 10.43 -21.32 -4.92
CA LEU A 149 10.62 -21.62 -3.50
C LEU A 149 12.09 -21.59 -3.10
N VAL A 150 12.97 -22.20 -3.87
CA VAL A 150 14.41 -22.22 -3.56
C VAL A 150 14.99 -20.80 -3.45
N LEU A 151 14.57 -19.90 -4.33
CA LEU A 151 15.08 -18.52 -4.34
C LEU A 151 14.34 -17.62 -3.34
N ALA A 152 13.04 -17.79 -3.17
CA ALA A 152 12.23 -16.94 -2.30
C ALA A 152 12.37 -17.27 -0.81
N MET A 153 12.48 -18.55 -0.45
CA MET A 153 12.48 -18.95 0.97
C MET A 153 13.61 -18.34 1.81
N PRO A 154 14.85 -18.25 1.35
CA PRO A 154 15.89 -17.57 2.12
C PRO A 154 15.54 -16.10 2.39
N GLN A 155 15.01 -15.39 1.39
CA GLN A 155 14.60 -13.99 1.52
C GLN A 155 13.43 -13.84 2.51
N LEU A 156 12.43 -14.71 2.42
CA LEU A 156 11.28 -14.71 3.33
C LEU A 156 11.71 -15.02 4.77
N PHE A 157 12.59 -16.00 4.99
CA PHE A 157 13.07 -16.33 6.34
C PHE A 157 13.88 -15.22 6.97
N PHE A 158 14.81 -14.61 6.22
CA PHE A 158 15.70 -13.60 6.79
C PHE A 158 15.03 -12.25 7.00
N TRP A 159 14.07 -11.85 6.13
CA TRP A 159 13.49 -10.50 6.20
C TRP A 159 12.00 -10.50 6.54
N THR A 160 11.18 -11.36 5.96
CA THR A 160 9.73 -11.30 6.17
C THR A 160 9.31 -12.01 7.45
N PHE A 161 9.69 -13.27 7.62
CA PHE A 161 9.23 -14.06 8.77
C PHE A 161 9.87 -13.62 10.09
N SER A 162 11.07 -13.07 10.08
CA SER A 162 11.67 -12.48 11.28
C SER A 162 10.86 -11.32 11.83
N GLN A 163 10.19 -10.55 10.97
CA GLN A 163 9.31 -9.45 11.36
C GLN A 163 7.95 -9.94 11.87
N THR A 164 7.51 -11.13 11.45
CA THR A 164 6.19 -11.66 11.81
C THR A 164 6.22 -12.60 13.01
N SER A 165 7.38 -13.11 13.40
CA SER A 165 7.55 -14.19 14.38
C SER A 165 7.19 -13.85 15.84
N GLY A 166 6.78 -12.64 16.14
CA GLY A 166 6.32 -12.23 17.48
C GLY A 166 4.91 -11.66 17.51
N ASN A 167 4.22 -11.59 16.37
CA ASN A 167 2.96 -10.88 16.29
C ASN A 167 1.84 -11.75 15.70
N SER A 168 0.89 -12.13 16.54
CA SER A 168 -0.29 -12.92 16.16
C SER A 168 -1.25 -12.19 15.20
N SER A 169 -1.05 -10.89 14.95
CA SER A 169 -1.94 -10.08 14.14
C SER A 169 -1.64 -10.10 12.63
N PHE A 170 -0.52 -10.72 12.20
CA PHE A 170 -0.16 -10.76 10.77
C PHE A 170 -1.03 -11.66 9.91
N LEU A 171 -1.59 -12.73 10.48
CA LEU A 171 -2.47 -13.64 9.78
C LEU A 171 -3.70 -13.88 10.62
N ARG A 172 -4.85 -13.36 10.19
CA ARG A 172 -6.10 -13.53 10.91
C ARG A 172 -7.28 -13.68 9.97
N TYR A 173 -8.27 -14.42 10.42
CA TYR A 173 -9.55 -14.49 9.74
C TYR A 173 -10.26 -13.13 9.87
N SER A 174 -10.73 -12.62 8.75
CA SER A 174 -11.61 -11.46 8.67
C SER A 174 -12.47 -11.59 7.43
N PHE A 175 -13.75 -11.28 7.54
CA PHE A 175 -14.67 -11.27 6.41
C PHE A 175 -15.15 -9.84 6.16
N ASN A 176 -15.36 -9.52 4.88
CA ASN A 176 -15.91 -8.23 4.45
C ASN A 176 -14.90 -7.05 4.56
N TRP A 177 -13.62 -7.36 4.37
CA TRP A 177 -12.49 -6.43 4.34
C TRP A 177 -12.67 -5.25 5.33
N VAL A 178 -12.64 -3.99 4.84
CA VAL A 178 -12.80 -2.75 5.63
C VAL A 178 -14.22 -2.17 5.53
N ASN A 179 -15.20 -2.97 5.15
CA ASN A 179 -16.60 -2.55 5.09
C ASN A 179 -17.18 -2.46 6.50
N GLU A 180 -17.56 -1.27 6.94
CA GLU A 180 -18.05 -1.03 8.29
C GLU A 180 -19.59 -1.15 8.41
N ALA A 181 -20.33 -0.66 7.40
CA ALA A 181 -21.76 -0.44 7.57
C ALA A 181 -22.65 -0.87 6.38
N ASP A 182 -22.07 -1.12 5.21
CA ASP A 182 -22.89 -1.40 4.02
C ASP A 182 -23.24 -2.87 3.85
N PRO A 183 -24.38 -3.17 3.18
CA PRO A 183 -24.59 -4.49 2.62
C PRO A 183 -23.44 -4.86 1.68
N TYR A 184 -22.94 -6.08 1.76
CA TYR A 184 -21.72 -6.56 1.09
C TYR A 184 -21.64 -6.19 -0.40
N LEU A 185 -22.67 -6.50 -1.18
CA LEU A 185 -22.68 -6.18 -2.61
C LEU A 185 -22.71 -4.66 -2.87
N TRP A 186 -23.41 -3.91 -2.04
CA TRP A 186 -23.49 -2.46 -2.18
C TRP A 186 -22.15 -1.80 -1.92
N PHE A 187 -21.38 -2.30 -0.94
CA PHE A 187 -20.02 -1.84 -0.69
C PHE A 187 -19.15 -1.93 -1.95
N TYR A 188 -19.15 -3.09 -2.64
CA TYR A 188 -18.37 -3.25 -3.87
C TYR A 188 -18.94 -2.47 -5.06
N ILE A 189 -20.27 -2.35 -5.18
CA ILE A 189 -20.90 -1.53 -6.23
C ILE A 189 -20.43 -0.07 -6.10
N LYS A 190 -20.47 0.50 -4.91
CA LYS A 190 -20.08 1.91 -4.73
C LYS A 190 -18.56 2.14 -4.80
N ASN A 191 -17.75 1.14 -4.41
CA ASN A 191 -16.30 1.25 -4.38
C ASN A 191 -15.63 0.91 -5.73
N TRP A 192 -16.09 -0.12 -6.43
CA TRP A 192 -15.56 -0.47 -7.75
C TRP A 192 -16.36 0.17 -8.90
N GLY A 193 -17.60 0.58 -8.64
CA GLY A 193 -18.46 1.27 -9.60
C GLY A 193 -18.81 0.43 -10.83
N ILE A 194 -18.74 1.06 -11.99
CA ILE A 194 -19.07 0.44 -13.30
C ILE A 194 -18.36 -0.90 -13.54
N PRO A 195 -17.05 -1.04 -13.28
CA PRO A 195 -16.38 -2.33 -13.46
C PRO A 195 -17.06 -3.47 -12.71
N PHE A 196 -17.48 -3.27 -11.45
CA PHE A 196 -18.14 -4.33 -10.67
C PHE A 196 -19.44 -4.80 -11.30
N LEU A 197 -20.25 -3.88 -11.80
CA LEU A 197 -21.55 -4.19 -12.42
C LEU A 197 -21.41 -5.06 -13.69
N PHE A 198 -20.29 -4.93 -14.40
CA PHE A 198 -20.07 -5.62 -15.66
C PHE A 198 -19.16 -6.86 -15.59
N ILE A 199 -18.59 -7.20 -14.42
CA ILE A 199 -17.70 -8.37 -14.27
C ILE A 199 -18.40 -9.65 -14.72
N ILE A 200 -19.63 -9.89 -14.22
CA ILE A 200 -20.37 -11.14 -14.51
C ILE A 200 -20.67 -11.29 -16.00
N PRO A 201 -21.33 -10.33 -16.67
CA PRO A 201 -21.57 -10.45 -18.10
C PRO A 201 -20.27 -10.46 -18.94
N ALA A 202 -19.22 -9.75 -18.53
CA ALA A 202 -17.92 -9.79 -19.16
C ALA A 202 -17.29 -11.19 -19.07
N PHE A 203 -17.34 -11.83 -17.92
CA PHE A 203 -16.84 -13.18 -17.71
C PHE A 203 -17.49 -14.19 -18.69
N PHE A 204 -18.78 -14.12 -18.89
CA PHE A 204 -19.44 -15.05 -19.81
C PHE A 204 -19.10 -14.79 -21.29
N ASN A 205 -18.69 -13.57 -21.65
CA ASN A 205 -18.42 -13.17 -23.04
C ASN A 205 -16.93 -13.15 -23.41
N THR A 206 -16.00 -13.39 -22.46
CA THR A 206 -14.57 -13.44 -22.76
C THR A 206 -14.08 -14.84 -23.17
N SER A 207 -12.82 -14.95 -23.60
CA SER A 207 -12.18 -16.20 -24.06
C SER A 207 -12.06 -17.23 -22.93
N LYS A 208 -11.89 -18.52 -23.28
CA LYS A 208 -11.71 -19.61 -22.32
C LYS A 208 -10.48 -19.37 -21.42
N ASP A 209 -9.39 -18.87 -21.98
CA ASP A 209 -8.17 -18.59 -21.19
C ASP A 209 -8.36 -17.42 -20.24
N ASN A 210 -9.01 -16.35 -20.70
CA ASN A 210 -9.36 -15.22 -19.82
C ASN A 210 -10.31 -15.67 -18.69
N LYS A 211 -11.27 -16.57 -18.96
CA LYS A 211 -12.12 -17.15 -17.91
C LYS A 211 -11.32 -17.86 -16.85
N LYS A 212 -10.31 -18.65 -17.23
CA LYS A 212 -9.43 -19.33 -16.27
C LYS A 212 -8.62 -18.35 -15.44
N LEU A 213 -8.06 -17.32 -16.07
CA LEU A 213 -7.32 -16.27 -15.36
C LEU A 213 -8.22 -15.51 -14.38
N VAL A 214 -9.42 -15.10 -14.84
CA VAL A 214 -10.39 -14.38 -13.98
C VAL A 214 -10.86 -15.26 -12.81
N LEU A 215 -11.10 -16.55 -13.01
CA LEU A 215 -11.44 -17.46 -11.90
C LEU A 215 -10.29 -17.61 -10.91
N SER A 216 -9.05 -17.62 -11.40
CA SER A 216 -7.86 -17.64 -10.51
C SER A 216 -7.70 -16.33 -9.73
N CYS A 217 -8.01 -15.19 -10.35
CA CYS A 217 -8.08 -13.89 -9.65
C CYS A 217 -9.29 -13.81 -8.69
N GLY A 218 -10.40 -14.46 -9.02
CA GLY A 218 -11.54 -14.64 -8.12
C GLY A 218 -11.18 -15.44 -6.86
N LEU A 219 -10.31 -16.46 -7.00
CA LEU A 219 -9.75 -17.17 -5.84
C LEU A 219 -8.90 -16.23 -4.97
N LEU A 220 -8.05 -15.40 -5.59
CA LEU A 220 -7.29 -14.37 -4.87
C LEU A 220 -8.22 -13.42 -4.12
N PHE A 221 -9.25 -12.91 -4.80
CA PHE A 221 -10.25 -12.02 -4.20
C PHE A 221 -10.92 -12.69 -3.00
N LEU A 222 -11.38 -13.93 -3.13
CA LEU A 222 -12.02 -14.68 -2.05
C LEU A 222 -11.08 -14.89 -0.85
N ILE A 223 -9.83 -15.22 -1.10
CA ILE A 223 -8.85 -15.41 -0.02
C ILE A 223 -8.56 -14.07 0.68
N ALA A 224 -8.42 -12.97 -0.08
CA ALA A 224 -8.22 -11.64 0.50
C ALA A 224 -9.44 -11.13 1.29
N GLU A 225 -10.66 -11.60 0.97
CA GLU A 225 -11.89 -11.34 1.73
C GLU A 225 -11.97 -12.08 3.06
N LEU A 226 -11.31 -13.23 3.15
CA LEU A 226 -11.41 -14.12 4.31
C LEU A 226 -10.19 -14.04 5.22
N ILE A 227 -9.06 -13.59 4.71
CA ILE A 227 -7.78 -13.61 5.42
C ILE A 227 -7.07 -12.27 5.27
N LEU A 228 -6.76 -11.64 6.39
CA LEU A 228 -5.84 -10.51 6.44
C LEU A 228 -4.41 -11.02 6.60
N PHE A 229 -3.51 -10.46 5.81
CA PHE A 229 -2.11 -10.87 5.74
C PHE A 229 -1.17 -9.86 6.41
N GLN A 230 -1.71 -8.85 7.07
CA GLN A 230 -0.98 -7.80 7.77
C GLN A 230 -1.77 -7.26 8.97
N PRO A 231 -1.09 -6.60 9.93
CA PRO A 231 -1.74 -5.92 11.03
C PRO A 231 -2.71 -4.82 10.58
N ASN A 232 -2.39 -4.09 9.50
CA ASN A 232 -3.27 -3.08 8.91
C ASN A 232 -4.26 -3.74 7.95
N ASP A 233 -5.54 -3.75 8.31
CA ASP A 233 -6.64 -4.35 7.55
C ASP A 233 -6.73 -3.80 6.12
N TYR A 234 -6.45 -2.50 5.97
CA TYR A 234 -6.54 -1.81 4.70
C TYR A 234 -5.54 -2.34 3.67
N ASP A 235 -4.41 -2.86 4.09
CA ASP A 235 -3.32 -3.31 3.22
C ASP A 235 -3.66 -4.52 2.33
N ASN A 236 -4.74 -5.25 2.62
CA ASN A 236 -5.27 -6.27 1.70
C ASN A 236 -5.72 -5.67 0.37
N ASN A 237 -5.91 -4.34 0.27
CA ASN A 237 -6.20 -3.65 -0.98
C ASN A 237 -5.18 -4.00 -2.07
N LYS A 238 -3.90 -4.22 -1.72
CA LYS A 238 -2.83 -4.59 -2.65
C LYS A 238 -3.13 -5.89 -3.41
N LEU A 239 -3.81 -6.84 -2.76
CA LEU A 239 -4.27 -8.09 -3.36
C LEU A 239 -5.54 -7.86 -4.21
N PHE A 240 -6.49 -7.10 -3.71
CA PHE A 240 -7.71 -6.75 -4.43
C PHE A 240 -7.42 -5.97 -5.71
N TYR A 241 -6.45 -5.06 -5.72
CA TYR A 241 -6.04 -4.32 -6.92
C TYR A 241 -5.49 -5.23 -8.01
N ILE A 242 -4.81 -6.32 -7.67
CA ILE A 242 -4.32 -7.29 -8.66
C ILE A 242 -5.51 -8.02 -9.31
N ALA A 243 -6.51 -8.42 -8.53
CA ALA A 243 -7.74 -9.00 -9.08
C ALA A 243 -8.54 -7.98 -9.92
N TYR A 244 -8.63 -6.73 -9.47
CA TYR A 244 -9.27 -5.63 -10.18
C TYR A 244 -8.59 -5.32 -11.51
N MET A 245 -7.27 -5.35 -11.57
CA MET A 245 -6.48 -5.15 -12.79
C MET A 245 -6.90 -6.11 -13.92
N ILE A 246 -7.11 -7.38 -13.59
CA ILE A 246 -7.58 -8.39 -14.55
C ILE A 246 -9.08 -8.21 -14.86
N ALA A 247 -9.88 -7.85 -13.85
CA ALA A 247 -11.31 -7.59 -14.03
C ALA A 247 -11.57 -6.44 -15.01
N VAL A 248 -10.86 -5.32 -14.91
CA VAL A 248 -11.06 -4.17 -15.83
C VAL A 248 -10.67 -4.48 -17.26
N ILE A 249 -9.77 -5.44 -17.51
CA ILE A 249 -9.42 -5.87 -18.88
C ILE A 249 -10.62 -6.54 -19.54
N ILE A 250 -11.24 -7.53 -18.89
CA ILE A 250 -12.40 -8.24 -19.46
C ILE A 250 -13.64 -7.35 -19.53
N VAL A 251 -13.83 -6.46 -18.55
CA VAL A 251 -14.92 -5.48 -18.58
C VAL A 251 -14.76 -4.53 -19.76
N SER A 252 -13.54 -4.03 -20.01
CA SER A 252 -13.26 -3.16 -21.16
C SER A 252 -13.49 -3.88 -22.49
N GLU A 253 -13.10 -5.16 -22.59
CA GLU A 253 -13.39 -6.02 -23.75
C GLU A 253 -14.90 -6.11 -24.00
N TYR A 254 -15.65 -6.36 -22.94
CA TYR A 254 -17.11 -6.49 -22.99
C TYR A 254 -17.81 -5.17 -23.37
N LEU A 255 -17.38 -4.04 -22.80
CA LEU A 255 -17.92 -2.72 -23.14
C LEU A 255 -17.68 -2.35 -24.60
N VAL A 256 -16.50 -2.66 -25.14
CA VAL A 256 -16.22 -2.50 -26.58
C VAL A 256 -17.11 -3.42 -27.43
N LEU A 257 -17.36 -4.65 -26.99
CA LEU A 257 -18.29 -5.57 -27.64
C LEU A 257 -19.71 -4.98 -27.66
N ILE A 258 -20.22 -4.46 -26.53
CA ILE A 258 -21.54 -3.81 -26.44
C ILE A 258 -21.59 -2.62 -27.40
N TYR A 259 -20.60 -1.71 -27.33
CA TYR A 259 -20.54 -0.54 -28.19
C TYR A 259 -20.65 -0.91 -29.69
N ASN A 260 -19.99 -2.00 -30.10
CA ASN A 260 -20.04 -2.48 -31.45
C ASN A 260 -21.40 -3.10 -31.82
N LYS A 261 -22.06 -3.77 -30.87
CA LYS A 261 -23.42 -4.30 -31.06
C LYS A 261 -24.48 -3.19 -31.19
N LEU A 262 -24.25 -2.06 -30.56
CA LEU A 262 -25.17 -0.90 -30.58
C LEU A 262 -24.98 0.02 -31.82
N LYS A 263 -24.42 -0.46 -32.92
CA LYS A 263 -24.15 0.33 -34.14
C LYS A 263 -25.40 1.04 -34.72
N GLY A 264 -26.57 0.47 -34.51
CA GLY A 264 -27.85 1.04 -34.96
C GLY A 264 -28.43 2.15 -34.03
N ILE A 265 -27.83 2.40 -32.89
CA ILE A 265 -28.33 3.39 -31.92
C ILE A 265 -27.53 4.68 -32.05
N ASN A 266 -28.19 5.77 -32.42
CA ASN A 266 -27.56 7.10 -32.59
C ASN A 266 -26.90 7.62 -31.30
N LEU A 267 -27.43 7.29 -30.12
CA LEU A 267 -26.93 7.71 -28.80
C LEU A 267 -25.80 6.85 -28.26
N ARG A 268 -25.32 5.83 -28.96
CA ARG A 268 -24.30 4.91 -28.43
C ARG A 268 -23.02 5.61 -27.97
N GLY A 269 -22.60 6.68 -28.66
CA GLY A 269 -21.45 7.48 -28.27
C GLY A 269 -21.65 8.21 -26.95
N PHE A 270 -22.81 8.78 -26.76
CA PHE A 270 -23.22 9.42 -25.50
C PHE A 270 -23.26 8.40 -24.36
N LEU A 271 -23.87 7.24 -24.56
CA LEU A 271 -23.91 6.18 -23.55
C LEU A 271 -22.50 5.67 -23.17
N ALA A 272 -21.62 5.51 -24.16
CA ALA A 272 -20.23 5.13 -23.90
C ALA A 272 -19.49 6.21 -23.09
N ALA A 273 -19.66 7.48 -23.45
CA ALA A 273 -19.07 8.59 -22.70
C ALA A 273 -19.61 8.62 -21.24
N LEU A 274 -20.90 8.43 -21.06
CA LEU A 274 -21.50 8.39 -19.72
C LEU A 274 -20.91 7.26 -18.87
N VAL A 275 -20.76 6.06 -19.43
CA VAL A 275 -20.15 4.92 -18.74
C VAL A 275 -18.68 5.20 -18.36
N ILE A 276 -17.90 5.76 -19.27
CA ILE A 276 -16.48 6.08 -19.01
C ILE A 276 -16.39 7.17 -17.94
N ILE A 277 -17.16 8.25 -18.06
CA ILE A 277 -17.17 9.34 -17.06
C ILE A 277 -17.57 8.79 -15.69
N SER A 278 -18.66 8.03 -15.59
CA SER A 278 -19.11 7.45 -14.32
C SER A 278 -18.09 6.49 -13.70
N ALA A 279 -17.30 5.80 -14.52
CA ALA A 279 -16.26 4.88 -14.03
C ALA A 279 -14.99 5.59 -13.55
N THR A 280 -14.73 6.82 -14.03
CA THR A 280 -13.44 7.50 -13.82
C THR A 280 -13.55 8.81 -13.04
N LEU A 281 -14.75 9.36 -12.88
CA LEU A 281 -14.95 10.72 -12.34
C LEU A 281 -14.37 10.87 -10.92
N SER A 282 -14.62 9.90 -10.04
CA SER A 282 -14.06 9.94 -8.68
C SER A 282 -12.53 10.01 -8.67
N GLY A 283 -11.88 9.16 -9.49
CA GLY A 283 -10.43 9.16 -9.60
C GLY A 283 -9.87 10.44 -10.21
N VAL A 284 -10.52 10.96 -11.26
CA VAL A 284 -10.14 12.24 -11.87
C VAL A 284 -10.25 13.39 -10.87
N MET A 285 -11.35 13.46 -10.12
CA MET A 285 -11.54 14.49 -9.10
C MET A 285 -10.47 14.37 -7.99
N THR A 286 -10.15 13.17 -7.55
CA THR A 286 -9.08 12.95 -6.56
C THR A 286 -7.73 13.44 -7.09
N ILE A 287 -7.36 13.09 -8.33
CA ILE A 287 -6.09 13.52 -8.93
C ILE A 287 -6.03 15.05 -9.07
N ILE A 288 -7.11 15.69 -9.54
CA ILE A 288 -7.17 17.15 -9.66
C ILE A 288 -7.01 17.80 -8.29
N ARG A 289 -7.66 17.27 -7.27
CA ARG A 289 -7.55 17.76 -5.89
C ARG A 289 -6.12 17.64 -5.37
N GLU A 290 -5.49 16.49 -5.50
CA GLU A 290 -4.11 16.28 -5.05
C GLU A 290 -3.10 17.16 -5.82
N TYR A 291 -3.30 17.35 -7.12
CA TYR A 291 -2.46 18.23 -7.92
C TYR A 291 -2.65 19.72 -7.56
N HIS A 292 -3.89 20.13 -7.29
CA HIS A 292 -4.23 21.54 -7.03
C HIS A 292 -4.25 21.87 -5.54
N SER A 293 -3.80 20.97 -4.69
CA SER A 293 -3.83 21.13 -3.25
C SER A 293 -3.26 22.47 -2.80
N GLY A 294 -4.14 23.39 -2.40
CA GLY A 294 -3.77 24.60 -1.65
C GLY A 294 -3.31 24.28 -0.23
N ALA A 295 -3.50 23.06 0.20
CA ALA A 295 -3.02 22.52 1.47
C ALA A 295 -1.54 22.14 1.36
N MET A 296 -0.69 23.09 0.97
CA MET A 296 0.75 22.91 1.15
C MET A 296 1.03 22.96 2.66
N TYR A 297 1.44 21.84 3.24
CA TYR A 297 1.99 21.83 4.58
C TYR A 297 3.49 21.66 4.54
N GLN A 298 4.17 22.40 5.41
CA GLN A 298 5.61 22.31 5.55
C GLN A 298 5.96 21.09 6.38
N THR A 299 6.67 20.13 5.78
CA THR A 299 7.12 18.92 6.48
C THR A 299 8.27 19.23 7.44
N TYR A 300 9.24 20.01 6.98
CA TYR A 300 10.38 20.44 7.79
C TYR A 300 10.55 21.95 7.68
N SER A 301 10.82 22.60 8.82
CA SER A 301 11.14 24.02 8.88
C SER A 301 12.60 24.27 8.45
N ALA A 302 12.96 25.54 8.23
CA ALA A 302 14.35 25.91 8.00
C ALA A 302 15.24 25.52 9.20
N ALA A 303 14.72 25.65 10.43
CA ALA A 303 15.42 25.23 11.64
C ALA A 303 15.67 23.71 11.69
N ASP A 304 14.72 22.89 11.20
CA ASP A 304 14.91 21.43 11.12
C ASP A 304 16.02 21.06 10.11
N ILE A 305 16.10 21.79 9.00
CA ILE A 305 17.15 21.60 8.00
C ILE A 305 18.50 21.99 8.60
N GLU A 306 18.62 23.18 9.20
CA GLU A 306 19.84 23.70 9.80
C GLU A 306 20.38 22.77 10.90
N VAL A 307 19.54 22.36 11.86
CA VAL A 307 19.96 21.43 12.92
C VAL A 307 20.35 20.06 12.36
N SER A 308 19.72 19.59 11.28
CA SER A 308 20.08 18.31 10.68
C SER A 308 21.44 18.36 9.97
N GLU A 309 21.81 19.49 9.38
CA GLU A 309 23.15 19.71 8.82
C GLU A 309 24.18 19.76 9.95
N TYR A 310 23.90 20.51 11.04
CA TYR A 310 24.75 20.50 12.23
C TYR A 310 24.98 19.08 12.77
N ILE A 311 23.92 18.28 12.90
CA ILE A 311 24.03 16.88 13.38
C ILE A 311 24.92 16.07 12.42
N LYS A 312 24.79 16.21 11.11
CA LYS A 312 25.62 15.48 10.14
C LYS A 312 27.10 15.79 10.32
N ASP A 313 27.42 17.07 10.53
CA ASP A 313 28.80 17.55 10.56
C ASP A 313 29.49 17.31 11.92
N ASN A 314 28.72 17.18 13.01
CA ASN A 314 29.24 17.14 14.37
C ASN A 314 28.98 15.83 15.12
N THR A 315 28.42 14.80 14.48
CA THR A 315 28.14 13.51 15.10
C THR A 315 28.50 12.35 14.17
N ASP A 316 28.72 11.17 14.74
CA ASP A 316 29.03 9.98 13.97
C ASP A 316 27.77 9.29 13.43
N ALA A 317 27.89 8.57 12.31
CA ALA A 317 26.76 7.88 11.67
C ALA A 317 26.10 6.80 12.57
N ASN A 318 26.86 6.26 13.53
CA ASN A 318 26.39 5.22 14.46
C ASN A 318 25.88 5.79 15.78
N ASP A 319 25.91 7.09 15.95
CA ASP A 319 25.40 7.71 17.18
C ASP A 319 23.89 7.52 17.33
N VAL A 320 23.48 7.21 18.55
CA VAL A 320 22.08 7.00 18.92
C VAL A 320 21.53 8.24 19.61
N PHE A 321 20.46 8.75 19.07
CA PHE A 321 19.75 9.89 19.61
C PHE A 321 18.50 9.48 20.40
N MET A 322 18.30 10.13 21.53
CA MET A 322 17.02 10.17 22.22
C MET A 322 16.19 11.31 21.63
N THR A 323 15.03 10.96 21.03
CA THR A 323 14.10 11.90 20.38
C THR A 323 12.66 11.47 20.61
N SER A 324 11.69 12.30 20.22
CA SER A 324 10.27 11.88 20.16
C SER A 324 10.05 10.76 19.14
N THR A 325 8.89 10.10 19.21
CA THR A 325 8.50 9.05 18.30
C THR A 325 7.76 9.55 17.05
N ASN A 326 7.74 10.86 16.84
CA ASN A 326 7.07 11.45 15.67
C ASN A 326 7.72 10.98 14.36
N HIS A 327 6.91 10.67 13.36
CA HIS A 327 7.42 10.22 12.05
C HIS A 327 8.12 11.34 11.27
N ILE A 328 7.76 12.62 11.52
CA ILE A 328 8.47 13.78 10.99
C ILE A 328 9.58 14.14 12.02
N ASN A 329 10.72 13.50 11.86
CA ASN A 329 11.83 13.61 12.79
C ASN A 329 13.11 14.00 12.03
N PRO A 330 13.66 15.21 12.22
CA PRO A 330 14.81 15.69 11.47
C PRO A 330 16.07 14.86 11.73
N VAL A 331 16.24 14.31 12.93
CA VAL A 331 17.42 13.50 13.30
C VAL A 331 17.52 12.23 12.44
N VAL A 332 16.43 11.49 12.28
CA VAL A 332 16.43 10.26 11.47
C VAL A 332 16.22 10.56 9.99
N SER A 333 15.28 11.44 9.64
CA SER A 333 14.86 11.60 8.25
C SER A 333 15.80 12.49 7.44
N LEU A 334 16.38 13.52 8.05
CA LEU A 334 17.27 14.48 7.38
C LEU A 334 18.74 14.21 7.73
N ALA A 335 19.07 14.00 9.00
CA ALA A 335 20.46 13.78 9.40
C ALA A 335 20.92 12.31 9.26
N GLY A 336 19.99 11.35 9.14
CA GLY A 336 20.32 9.92 8.95
C GLY A 336 20.99 9.29 10.17
N ARG A 337 20.62 9.72 11.39
CA ARG A 337 21.12 9.12 12.64
C ARG A 337 20.13 8.13 13.21
N THR A 338 20.65 7.19 14.01
CA THR A 338 19.83 6.21 14.72
C THR A 338 19.08 6.90 15.87
N ILE A 339 17.81 6.54 16.07
CA ILE A 339 17.02 6.99 17.22
C ILE A 339 16.62 5.80 18.08
N TYR A 340 16.39 6.04 19.38
CA TYR A 340 16.09 4.97 20.35
C TYR A 340 14.82 4.20 20.00
N VAL A 341 13.77 4.91 19.62
CA VAL A 341 12.50 4.32 19.17
C VAL A 341 11.91 5.11 18.02
N GLY A 342 11.55 4.42 16.96
CA GLY A 342 10.92 5.01 15.78
C GLY A 342 9.42 5.23 15.93
N SER A 343 8.79 5.79 14.90
CA SER A 343 7.36 6.05 14.89
C SER A 343 6.52 4.76 14.93
N SER A 344 5.43 4.77 15.73
CA SER A 344 4.45 3.69 15.77
C SER A 344 3.92 3.35 14.37
N LEU A 345 3.78 4.35 13.50
CA LEU A 345 3.31 4.20 12.13
C LEU A 345 4.13 3.18 11.33
N TYR A 346 5.43 3.07 11.62
CA TYR A 346 6.31 2.11 10.95
C TYR A 346 6.54 0.86 11.81
N VAL A 347 6.87 1.07 13.10
CA VAL A 347 7.33 -0.01 13.99
C VAL A 347 6.19 -0.96 14.34
N HIS A 348 5.00 -0.43 14.64
CA HIS A 348 3.83 -1.24 15.02
C HIS A 348 3.38 -2.16 13.87
N PHE A 349 3.26 -1.62 12.65
CA PHE A 349 2.82 -2.40 11.50
C PHE A 349 3.87 -3.42 10.98
N HIS A 350 5.10 -3.34 11.49
CA HIS A 350 6.13 -4.36 11.23
C HIS A 350 6.26 -5.39 12.36
N GLY A 351 5.28 -5.47 13.26
CA GLY A 351 5.21 -6.51 14.28
C GLY A 351 5.91 -6.18 15.60
N PHE A 352 6.40 -4.96 15.80
CA PHE A 352 7.12 -4.54 17.02
C PHE A 352 6.26 -3.69 17.97
N GLY A 353 4.92 -3.88 17.96
CA GLY A 353 4.01 -3.03 18.74
C GLY A 353 4.23 -3.09 20.25
N GLU A 354 4.51 -4.26 20.81
CA GLU A 354 4.81 -4.42 22.23
C GLU A 354 6.12 -3.73 22.63
N GLU A 355 7.16 -3.94 21.84
CA GLU A 355 8.46 -3.30 22.04
C GLU A 355 8.37 -1.77 21.89
N TYR A 356 7.59 -1.30 20.91
CA TYR A 356 7.29 0.11 20.76
C TYR A 356 6.65 0.71 22.00
N THR A 357 5.62 0.07 22.54
CA THR A 357 4.91 0.55 23.73
C THR A 357 5.88 0.65 24.92
N LYS A 358 6.63 -0.41 25.16
CA LYS A 358 7.64 -0.46 26.23
C LYS A 358 8.67 0.67 26.09
N ARG A 359 9.30 0.78 24.91
CA ARG A 359 10.33 1.82 24.68
C ARG A 359 9.78 3.24 24.74
N SER A 360 8.54 3.44 24.31
CA SER A 360 7.89 4.76 24.40
C SER A 360 7.64 5.18 25.84
N GLU A 361 7.28 4.25 26.73
CA GLU A 361 7.11 4.52 28.18
C GLU A 361 8.47 4.78 28.85
N GLU A 362 9.50 4.02 28.50
CA GLU A 362 10.88 4.23 28.98
C GLU A 362 11.40 5.61 28.54
N LEU A 363 11.18 5.98 27.27
CA LEU A 363 11.54 7.28 26.72
C LEU A 363 10.85 8.44 27.46
N LYS A 364 9.55 8.31 27.70
CA LYS A 364 8.80 9.30 28.49
C LYS A 364 9.37 9.45 29.91
N THR A 365 9.60 8.33 30.56
CA THR A 365 10.19 8.32 31.90
C THR A 365 11.58 8.98 31.94
N ALA A 366 12.36 8.83 30.87
CA ALA A 366 13.67 9.45 30.74
C ALA A 366 13.59 10.97 30.56
N TYR A 367 12.70 11.49 29.73
CA TYR A 367 12.53 12.94 29.53
C TYR A 367 11.94 13.65 30.77
N GLU A 368 11.00 12.99 31.45
CA GLU A 368 10.27 13.58 32.57
C GLU A 368 10.94 13.30 33.94
N GLY A 369 11.88 12.36 33.99
CA GLY A 369 12.47 11.82 35.21
C GLY A 369 13.58 12.66 35.85
N SER A 370 14.14 12.12 36.91
CA SER A 370 15.28 12.72 37.64
C SER A 370 16.59 12.58 36.84
N SER A 371 17.60 13.35 37.21
CA SER A 371 18.95 13.28 36.61
C SER A 371 19.53 11.85 36.63
N GLN A 372 19.29 11.10 37.70
CA GLN A 372 19.76 9.72 37.81
C GLN A 372 19.02 8.79 36.87
N GLN A 373 17.70 8.92 36.74
CA GLN A 373 16.90 8.10 35.82
C GLN A 373 17.30 8.35 34.38
N LEU A 374 17.44 9.62 33.99
CA LEU A 374 17.87 10.01 32.65
C LEU A 374 19.27 9.47 32.31
N LYS A 375 20.21 9.58 33.28
CA LYS A 375 21.56 9.07 33.09
C LYS A 375 21.60 7.56 32.98
N SER A 376 20.91 6.81 33.86
CA SER A 376 20.83 5.34 33.75
C SER A 376 20.22 4.91 32.43
N PHE A 377 19.13 5.53 32.02
CA PHE A 377 18.51 5.25 30.72
C PHE A 377 19.49 5.47 29.55
N ALA A 378 20.20 6.59 29.56
CA ALA A 378 21.13 6.93 28.50
C ALA A 378 22.33 5.95 28.43
N ASP A 379 22.86 5.53 29.60
CA ASP A 379 23.96 4.57 29.68
C ASP A 379 23.54 3.17 29.27
N GLU A 380 22.38 2.67 29.73
CA GLU A 380 21.83 1.34 29.41
C GLU A 380 21.50 1.17 27.94
N ASN A 381 21.04 2.24 27.28
CA ASN A 381 20.61 2.23 25.89
C ASN A 381 21.63 2.83 24.90
N ASN A 382 22.86 3.08 25.37
CA ASN A 382 23.94 3.64 24.56
C ASN A 382 23.55 4.95 23.84
N ILE A 383 22.79 5.81 24.47
CA ILE A 383 22.42 7.12 23.93
C ILE A 383 23.66 8.01 23.86
N SER A 384 23.96 8.55 22.68
CA SER A 384 25.04 9.50 22.45
C SER A 384 24.58 10.94 22.65
N TYR A 385 23.37 11.26 22.21
CA TYR A 385 22.81 12.60 22.24
C TYR A 385 21.33 12.62 22.64
N ILE A 386 20.92 13.70 23.29
CA ILE A 386 19.51 13.98 23.60
C ILE A 386 19.09 15.20 22.79
N TYR A 387 18.07 15.04 21.97
CA TYR A 387 17.48 16.08 21.14
C TYR A 387 16.21 16.63 21.81
N VAL A 388 16.04 17.94 21.79
CA VAL A 388 14.86 18.63 22.32
C VAL A 388 14.41 19.67 21.29
N GLY A 389 13.46 19.32 20.47
CA GLY A 389 12.80 20.22 19.51
C GLY A 389 11.31 20.41 19.83
N ASN A 390 10.55 20.78 18.84
CA ASN A 390 9.11 21.05 19.01
C ASN A 390 8.32 19.79 19.36
N ASN A 391 8.64 18.65 18.73
CA ASN A 391 7.95 17.39 18.99
C ASN A 391 8.15 16.93 20.43
N GLU A 392 9.40 16.98 20.93
CA GLU A 392 9.73 16.57 22.28
C GLU A 392 9.01 17.44 23.32
N LYS A 393 8.93 18.75 23.08
CA LYS A 393 8.22 19.70 23.94
C LYS A 393 6.69 19.51 23.94
N GLN A 394 6.14 18.97 22.87
CA GLN A 394 4.71 18.65 22.77
C GLN A 394 4.38 17.29 23.43
N ASP A 395 5.27 16.30 23.25
CA ASP A 395 5.03 14.94 23.66
C ASP A 395 5.37 14.68 25.14
N PHE A 396 6.30 15.47 25.73
CA PHE A 396 6.86 15.23 27.07
C PHE A 396 6.88 16.48 27.95
N ASN A 397 6.68 16.27 29.25
CA ASN A 397 6.95 17.28 30.28
C ASN A 397 8.45 17.28 30.63
N ILE A 398 9.27 17.88 29.79
CA ILE A 398 10.72 17.77 29.82
C ILE A 398 11.26 18.35 31.11
N ASN A 399 12.06 17.55 31.86
CA ASN A 399 12.79 18.00 33.06
C ASN A 399 14.14 18.60 32.68
N TYR A 400 14.17 19.91 32.44
CA TYR A 400 15.39 20.62 32.07
C TYR A 400 16.49 20.58 33.15
N ASN A 401 16.11 20.40 34.45
CA ASN A 401 17.12 20.22 35.52
C ASN A 401 17.89 18.91 35.32
N SER A 402 17.22 17.86 34.81
CA SER A 402 17.89 16.60 34.52
C SER A 402 18.83 16.70 33.30
N LEU A 403 18.47 17.52 32.30
CA LEU A 403 19.31 17.79 31.16
C LEU A 403 20.56 18.61 31.45
N SER A 404 20.52 19.46 32.48
CA SER A 404 21.63 20.33 32.83
C SER A 404 22.93 19.61 33.26
N GLN A 405 22.87 18.32 33.53
CA GLN A 405 24.05 17.49 33.79
C GLN A 405 24.88 17.15 32.53
N PHE A 406 24.34 17.39 31.35
CA PHE A 406 24.98 17.10 30.06
C PHE A 406 25.44 18.39 29.38
N GLU A 407 26.48 18.28 28.57
CA GLU A 407 26.98 19.39 27.75
C GLU A 407 25.98 19.75 26.66
N LYS A 408 25.50 21.00 26.63
CA LYS A 408 24.66 21.51 25.55
C LYS A 408 25.54 21.92 24.38
N ILE A 409 25.47 21.18 23.28
CA ILE A 409 26.31 21.42 22.08
C ILE A 409 25.58 22.20 20.99
N TYR A 410 24.26 22.35 21.08
CA TYR A 410 23.43 23.13 20.16
C TYR A 410 22.28 23.80 20.93
N ASP A 411 22.04 25.09 20.68
CA ASP A 411 20.95 25.86 21.33
C ASP A 411 20.51 27.01 20.38
N GLU A 412 19.84 26.68 19.30
CA GLU A 412 19.36 27.65 18.32
C GLU A 412 17.92 27.34 17.89
N ASN A 413 17.17 28.35 17.47
CA ASN A 413 15.81 28.22 16.93
C ASN A 413 14.85 27.39 17.83
N SER A 414 15.02 27.49 19.16
CA SER A 414 14.29 26.68 20.15
C SER A 414 14.56 25.18 20.06
N ILE A 415 15.62 24.76 19.41
CA ILE A 415 16.11 23.37 19.37
C ILE A 415 17.37 23.27 20.21
N GLN A 416 17.47 22.21 21.02
CA GLN A 416 18.61 21.94 21.87
C GLN A 416 19.13 20.53 21.66
N ILE A 417 20.45 20.36 21.66
CA ILE A 417 21.09 19.05 21.63
C ILE A 417 22.07 18.97 22.80
N TYR A 418 21.96 17.89 23.56
CA TYR A 418 22.84 17.62 24.70
C TYR A 418 23.70 16.38 24.38
N LYS A 419 25.01 16.49 24.61
CA LYS A 419 25.95 15.39 24.44
C LYS A 419 26.03 14.58 25.74
N VAL A 420 25.82 13.26 25.63
CA VAL A 420 25.84 12.30 26.73
C VAL A 420 27.22 11.68 26.90
N LYS A 421 27.85 11.32 25.77
CA LYS A 421 29.16 10.64 25.71
C LYS A 421 30.14 11.38 24.82
#